data_51a3c9e5a5bffe472bbd7d9c5f5249d7
#
_entry.id   51a3c9e5a5bffe472bbd7d9c5f5249d7
#
_cell.length_a   1.000
_cell.length_b   1.000
_cell.length_c   1.000
_cell.angle_alpha   90.00
_cell.angle_beta   90.00
_cell.angle_gamma   90.00
#
_symmetry.space_group_name_H-M   'P 1'
#
loop_
_entity.id
_entity.type
_entity.pdbx_description
1 polymer ?
#
loop_
_entity_poly.entity_id
_entity_poly.type
_entity_poly.pdbx_seq_one_letter_code
_entity_poly.pdbx_strand_id
1 'polypeptide(L)'
;VILIGRKAFWNQHYGSSAMIQLLDEVFYTYDMHRAWIAVPEYNLQALHMCEHIGFLLEGRFRRRHLHGGQWYDSFSMGLLSDEYSRRRARILEEMAST
;
A
#
# COMPACT_ATOMS: atom_id res chain seq x y z
N VAL A 1 -5.71 1.39 -10.85
CA VAL A 1 -5.54 2.74 -10.33
C VAL A 1 -4.21 2.85 -9.58
N ILE A 2 -3.59 3.99 -9.66
CA ILE A 2 -2.32 4.26 -8.99
C ILE A 2 -2.59 4.87 -7.62
N LEU A 3 -1.98 4.29 -6.59
CA LEU A 3 -1.99 4.84 -5.24
C LEU A 3 -0.59 5.34 -4.93
N ILE A 4 -0.43 6.65 -4.84
CA ILE A 4 0.83 7.24 -4.41
C ILE A 4 0.66 7.60 -2.94
N GLY A 5 1.37 6.88 -2.08
CA GLY A 5 1.30 7.13 -0.66
C GLY A 5 1.92 8.47 -0.31
N ARG A 6 1.16 9.34 0.33
CA ARG A 6 1.71 10.54 0.92
C ARG A 6 2.43 10.16 2.21
N LYS A 7 3.49 10.89 2.52
CA LYS A 7 4.28 10.62 3.72
C LYS A 7 3.42 10.56 4.98
N ALA A 8 2.36 11.36 5.04
CA ALA A 8 1.45 11.37 6.18
C ALA A 8 0.74 10.03 6.42
N PHE A 9 0.44 9.29 5.37
CA PHE A 9 -0.20 7.97 5.52
C PHE A 9 0.75 6.94 6.12
N TRP A 10 2.05 7.06 5.84
CA TRP A 10 3.03 6.05 6.21
C TRP A 10 3.56 6.22 7.61
N ASN A 11 3.49 7.45 8.16
CA ASN A 11 4.12 7.79 9.43
C ASN A 11 3.15 7.90 10.60
N GLN A 12 1.90 7.49 10.42
CA GLN A 12 0.86 7.66 11.45
C GLN A 12 0.39 6.30 11.96
N HIS A 13 -0.03 6.25 13.22
CA HIS A 13 -0.56 5.04 13.83
C HIS A 13 -1.78 4.49 13.09
N TYR A 14 -2.57 5.37 12.50
CA TYR A 14 -3.77 5.00 11.76
C TYR A 14 -3.54 4.91 10.25
N GLY A 15 -2.30 4.74 9.81
CA GLY A 15 -1.97 4.59 8.40
C GLY A 15 -2.70 3.43 7.74
N SER A 16 -2.80 2.30 8.44
CA SER A 16 -3.53 1.13 7.93
C SER A 16 -5.01 1.42 7.78
N SER A 17 -5.61 2.14 8.74
CA SER A 17 -7.00 2.53 8.68
C SER A 17 -7.29 3.44 7.49
N ALA A 18 -6.43 4.43 7.25
CA ALA A 18 -6.54 5.33 6.12
C ALA A 18 -6.41 4.57 4.79
N MET A 19 -5.49 3.60 4.73
CA MET A 19 -5.30 2.79 3.54
C MET A 19 -6.52 1.92 3.25
N ILE A 20 -7.13 1.33 4.28
CA ILE A 20 -8.35 0.53 4.13
C ILE A 20 -9.49 1.39 3.60
N GLN A 21 -9.66 2.60 4.13
CA GLN A 21 -10.68 3.52 3.62
C GLN A 21 -10.46 3.86 2.15
N LEU A 22 -9.22 4.11 1.78
CA LEU A 22 -8.87 4.42 0.39
C LEU A 22 -9.12 3.24 -0.52
N LEU A 23 -8.74 2.04 -0.11
CA LEU A 23 -8.94 0.83 -0.90
C LEU A 23 -10.40 0.46 -1.02
N ASP A 24 -11.20 0.67 0.02
CA ASP A 24 -12.65 0.48 -0.05
C ASP A 24 -13.25 1.38 -1.12
N GLU A 25 -12.80 2.62 -1.18
CA GLU A 25 -13.26 3.56 -2.18
C GLU A 25 -12.85 3.11 -3.58
N VAL A 26 -11.60 2.72 -3.76
CA VAL A 26 -11.07 2.26 -5.04
C VAL A 26 -11.83 1.03 -5.55
N PHE A 27 -11.98 0.01 -4.72
CA PHE A 27 -12.52 -1.27 -5.15
C PHE A 27 -14.05 -1.33 -5.11
N TYR A 28 -14.69 -0.70 -4.14
CA TYR A 28 -16.13 -0.81 -3.97
C TYR A 28 -16.90 0.38 -4.50
N THR A 29 -16.38 1.59 -4.31
CA THR A 29 -17.07 2.79 -4.81
C THR A 29 -16.82 3.00 -6.30
N TYR A 30 -15.57 2.88 -6.73
CA TYR A 30 -15.20 3.10 -8.13
C TYR A 30 -15.09 1.82 -8.95
N ASP A 31 -15.33 0.68 -8.33
CA ASP A 31 -15.36 -0.64 -9.00
C ASP A 31 -14.10 -0.93 -9.81
N MET A 32 -12.96 -0.54 -9.31
CA MET A 32 -11.68 -0.86 -9.93
C MET A 32 -11.31 -2.31 -9.63
N HIS A 33 -10.62 -2.96 -10.55
CA HIS A 33 -10.22 -4.36 -10.36
C HIS A 33 -8.77 -4.50 -9.87
N ARG A 34 -8.00 -3.42 -9.91
CA ARG A 34 -6.57 -3.45 -9.59
C ARG A 34 -6.11 -2.12 -9.01
N ALA A 35 -5.30 -2.19 -7.96
CA ALA A 35 -4.62 -1.03 -7.39
C ALA A 35 -3.13 -1.32 -7.34
N TRP A 36 -2.28 -0.32 -7.52
CA TRP A 36 -0.86 -0.48 -7.34
C TRP A 36 -0.24 0.78 -6.74
N ILE A 37 0.90 0.59 -6.10
CA ILE A 37 1.59 1.66 -5.40
C ILE A 37 3.11 1.48 -5.60
N ALA A 38 3.81 2.58 -5.75
CA ALA A 38 5.27 2.59 -5.79
C ALA A 38 5.80 3.03 -4.43
N VAL A 39 6.63 2.20 -3.81
CA VAL A 39 7.16 2.45 -2.47
C VAL A 39 8.67 2.53 -2.54
N PRO A 40 9.30 3.64 -2.08
CA PRO A 40 10.76 3.71 -2.02
C PRO A 40 11.35 2.63 -1.13
N GLU A 41 12.47 2.06 -1.54
CA GLU A 41 13.08 0.95 -0.82
C GLU A 41 13.47 1.29 0.63
N TYR A 42 13.73 2.55 0.92
CA TYR A 42 14.09 2.96 2.28
C TYR A 42 12.90 3.09 3.22
N ASN A 43 11.69 3.06 2.70
CA ASN A 43 10.49 3.20 3.52
C ASN A 43 9.97 1.84 3.97
N LEU A 44 10.66 1.25 4.95
CA LEU A 44 10.33 -0.09 5.44
C LEU A 44 8.94 -0.17 6.08
N GLN A 45 8.51 0.90 6.73
CA GLN A 45 7.18 0.96 7.35
C GLN A 45 6.09 0.83 6.30
N ALA A 46 6.23 1.55 5.18
CA ALA A 46 5.28 1.48 4.08
C ALA A 46 5.28 0.10 3.42
N LEU A 47 6.46 -0.49 3.23
CA LEU A 47 6.58 -1.83 2.66
C LEU A 47 5.87 -2.87 3.54
N HIS A 48 6.10 -2.82 4.85
CA HIS A 48 5.46 -3.74 5.79
C HIS A 48 3.95 -3.57 5.80
N MET A 49 3.47 -2.33 5.77
CA MET A 49 2.04 -2.06 5.74
C MET A 49 1.39 -2.61 4.46
N CYS A 50 2.02 -2.40 3.31
CA CYS A 50 1.51 -2.92 2.04
C CYS A 50 1.44 -4.44 2.05
N GLU A 51 2.49 -5.10 2.53
CA GLU A 51 2.50 -6.56 2.66
C GLU A 51 1.39 -7.06 3.58
N HIS A 52 1.21 -6.38 4.71
CA HIS A 52 0.18 -6.75 5.68
C HIS A 52 -1.23 -6.64 5.09
N ILE A 53 -1.48 -5.61 4.29
CA ILE A 53 -2.77 -5.42 3.63
C ILE A 53 -2.99 -6.44 2.52
N GLY A 54 -1.91 -6.97 1.96
CA GLY A 54 -1.99 -8.01 0.95
C GLY A 54 -1.43 -7.64 -0.41
N PHE A 55 -0.80 -6.47 -0.53
CA PHE A 55 -0.09 -6.11 -1.76
C PHE A 55 1.03 -7.08 -2.03
N LEU A 56 1.20 -7.45 -3.29
CA LEU A 56 2.27 -8.32 -3.74
C LEU A 56 3.30 -7.52 -4.51
N LEU A 57 4.57 -7.92 -4.35
CA LEU A 57 5.65 -7.31 -5.11
C LEU A 57 5.52 -7.69 -6.59
N GLU A 58 5.47 -6.70 -7.46
CA GLU A 58 5.33 -6.92 -8.89
C GLU A 58 6.54 -6.47 -9.69
N GLY A 59 7.35 -5.60 -9.14
CA GLY A 59 8.51 -5.12 -9.84
C GLY A 59 9.36 -4.17 -9.02
N ARG A 60 10.48 -3.80 -9.63
CA ARG A 60 11.43 -2.89 -9.02
C ARG A 60 11.86 -1.86 -10.04
N PHE A 61 11.78 -0.57 -9.68
CA PHE A 61 12.26 0.53 -10.49
C PHE A 61 13.60 0.99 -9.95
N ARG A 62 14.65 0.79 -10.73
CA ARG A 62 15.99 1.14 -10.29
C ARG A 62 16.21 2.64 -10.34
N ARG A 63 16.77 3.20 -9.26
CA ARG A 63 17.14 4.62 -9.14
C ARG A 63 16.02 5.56 -9.55
N ARG A 64 14.83 5.26 -9.08
CA ARG A 64 13.65 6.06 -9.41
C ARG A 64 13.45 7.23 -8.47
N HIS A 65 13.90 7.11 -7.22
CA HIS A 65 13.58 8.06 -6.17
C HIS A 65 14.84 8.73 -5.63
N LEU A 66 14.88 10.06 -5.70
CA LEU A 66 15.99 10.84 -5.15
C LEU A 66 15.61 11.33 -3.75
N HIS A 67 16.42 10.98 -2.75
CA HIS A 67 16.18 11.36 -1.37
C HIS A 67 17.52 11.61 -0.67
N GLY A 68 17.64 12.78 -0.04
CA GLY A 68 18.87 13.13 0.68
C GLY A 68 20.12 13.11 -0.18
N GLY A 69 20.01 13.43 -1.46
CA GLY A 69 21.14 13.43 -2.37
C GLY A 69 21.54 12.08 -2.91
N GLN A 70 20.80 11.01 -2.55
CA GLN A 70 21.07 9.65 -3.03
C GLN A 70 19.89 9.10 -3.81
N TRP A 71 20.19 8.26 -4.80
CA TRP A 71 19.17 7.58 -5.60
C TRP A 71 18.83 6.24 -4.97
N TYR A 72 17.53 5.97 -4.91
CA TYR A 72 16.98 4.74 -4.36
C TYR A 72 16.05 4.08 -5.35
N ASP A 73 15.97 2.77 -5.25
CA ASP A 73 14.98 2.01 -6.02
C ASP A 73 13.61 2.17 -5.39
N SER A 74 12.57 1.92 -6.18
CA SER A 74 11.20 1.82 -5.70
C SER A 74 10.64 0.46 -6.04
N PHE A 75 9.82 -0.08 -5.15
CA PHE A 75 9.10 -1.33 -5.39
C PHE A 75 7.71 -1.02 -5.92
N SER A 76 7.31 -1.74 -6.96
CA SER A 76 5.94 -1.70 -7.45
C SER A 76 5.17 -2.82 -6.76
N MET A 77 4.14 -2.45 -5.99
CA MET A 77 3.30 -3.39 -5.25
C MET A 77 1.89 -3.32 -5.82
N GLY A 78 1.29 -4.47 -6.06
CA GLY A 78 -0.04 -4.55 -6.66
C GLY A 78 -1.03 -5.34 -5.82
N LEU A 79 -2.30 -5.01 -5.97
CA LEU A 79 -3.39 -5.65 -5.24
C LEU A 79 -4.60 -5.75 -6.15
N LEU A 80 -5.13 -6.95 -6.30
CA LEU A 80 -6.33 -7.19 -7.08
C LEU A 80 -7.56 -7.10 -6.17
N SER A 81 -8.71 -6.72 -6.75
CA SER A 81 -9.94 -6.53 -5.98
C SER A 81 -10.37 -7.79 -5.23
N ASP A 82 -10.25 -8.95 -5.86
CA ASP A 82 -10.60 -10.23 -5.21
C ASP A 82 -9.64 -10.60 -4.09
N GLU A 83 -8.36 -10.28 -4.24
CA GLU A 83 -7.37 -10.46 -3.18
C GLU A 83 -7.70 -9.60 -1.97
N TYR A 84 -8.07 -8.35 -2.22
CA TYR A 84 -8.45 -7.42 -1.17
C TYR A 84 -9.72 -7.88 -0.43
N SER A 85 -10.73 -8.28 -1.17
CA SER A 85 -11.99 -8.74 -0.58
C SER A 85 -11.79 -9.94 0.35
N ARG A 86 -10.95 -10.88 -0.05
CA ARG A 86 -10.64 -12.05 0.78
C ARG A 86 -9.91 -11.69 2.06
N ARG A 87 -9.07 -10.67 2.01
CA ARG A 87 -8.21 -10.30 3.14
C ARG A 87 -8.80 -9.24 4.05
N ARG A 88 -9.72 -8.45 3.55
CA ARG A 88 -10.25 -7.27 4.24
C ARG A 88 -10.83 -7.59 5.62
N ALA A 89 -11.67 -8.59 5.71
CA ALA A 89 -12.30 -8.97 6.97
C ALA A 89 -11.25 -9.33 8.03
N ARG A 90 -10.23 -10.06 7.63
CA ARG A 90 -9.13 -10.45 8.51
C ARG A 90 -8.32 -9.27 8.98
N ILE A 91 -8.03 -8.32 8.10
CA ILE A 91 -7.29 -7.11 8.44
C ILE A 91 -8.07 -6.30 9.48
N LEU A 92 -9.36 -6.11 9.27
CA LEU A 92 -10.21 -5.37 10.20
C LEU A 92 -10.29 -6.06 11.56
N GLU A 93 -10.36 -7.38 11.57
CA GLU A 93 -10.36 -8.17 12.78
C GLU A 93 -9.07 -8.00 13.57
N GLU A 94 -7.93 -8.03 12.90
CA GLU A 94 -6.63 -7.81 13.52
C GLU A 94 -6.51 -6.40 14.09
N MET A 95 -7.01 -5.40 13.37
CA MET A 95 -6.99 -4.01 13.83
C MET A 95 -7.87 -3.80 15.07
N ALA A 96 -9.02 -4.50 15.13
CA ALA A 96 -9.94 -4.38 16.25
C ALA A 96 -9.41 -5.05 17.52
N SER A 97 -8.52 -6.05 17.39
CA SER A 97 -7.97 -6.78 18.52
C SER A 97 -6.74 -6.12 19.14
N THR A 98 -6.26 -5.06 18.56
CA THR A 98 -5.15 -4.27 19.12
C THR A 98 -5.64 -2.98 19.78
#